data_c43c8dd5d543d3c7b0a2a16384b34eaa
#
_entry.id   c43c8dd5d543d3c7b0a2a16384b34eaa
#
_cell.length_a   1.000
_cell.length_b   1.000
_cell.length_c   1.000
_cell.angle_alpha   90.00
_cell.angle_beta   90.00
_cell.angle_gamma   90.00
#
_symmetry.space_group_name_H-M   'P 1'
#
loop_
_entity.id
_entity.type
_entity.pdbx_description
1 polymer ?
#
loop_
_entity_poly.entity_id
_entity_poly.type
_entity_poly.pdbx_seq_one_letter_code
_entity_poly.pdbx_strand_id
1 'polypeptide(L)'
;INVIGDPVDGRGPVKAKQHFPIHRPAPAFTEQSTDTEILTTGIKVIDLLEPYAKGGKIGLFGGAGVGKTVLIMELINNIAKGHGGYSVFAGVGERTREGNDLYHEMIESGVIDLEGDKSKTVLVYGQMNEPPGARARVALSGLTQAEYFRDEEHQDVLFFVDNIFRFTQAGSEVSALLGRIPSAVGYQPTLGTD
;
A
#
# COMPACT_ATOMS: atom_id res chain seq x y z
N ILE A 1 -10.26 -0.14 -5.67
CA ILE A 1 -11.29 -0.49 -4.67
C ILE A 1 -11.18 0.41 -3.45
N ASN A 2 -12.24 0.47 -2.63
CA ASN A 2 -12.26 1.16 -1.35
C ASN A 2 -11.85 0.22 -0.18
N VAL A 3 -12.00 0.71 1.06
CA VAL A 3 -11.60 -0.01 2.29
C VAL A 3 -12.33 -1.33 2.51
N ILE A 4 -13.55 -1.48 2.02
CA ILE A 4 -14.37 -2.71 2.15
C ILE A 4 -14.37 -3.58 0.89
N GLY A 5 -13.60 -3.20 -0.12
CA GLY A 5 -13.45 -3.96 -1.36
C GLY A 5 -14.42 -3.57 -2.48
N ASP A 6 -15.22 -2.51 -2.32
CA ASP A 6 -16.07 -2.04 -3.40
C ASP A 6 -15.27 -1.34 -4.50
N PRO A 7 -15.66 -1.48 -5.76
CA PRO A 7 -15.01 -0.80 -6.86
C PRO A 7 -15.23 0.72 -6.80
N VAL A 8 -14.18 1.49 -7.10
CA VAL A 8 -14.23 2.97 -7.17
C VAL A 8 -13.84 3.50 -8.54
N ASP A 9 -13.58 2.61 -9.49
CA ASP A 9 -13.17 2.92 -10.86
C ASP A 9 -14.33 2.98 -11.87
N GLY A 10 -15.57 2.80 -11.41
CA GLY A 10 -16.77 2.83 -12.26
C GLY A 10 -16.96 1.61 -13.18
N ARG A 11 -16.15 0.56 -13.04
CA ARG A 11 -16.17 -0.62 -13.91
C ARG A 11 -17.14 -1.74 -13.49
N GLY A 12 -17.92 -1.50 -12.47
CA GLY A 12 -18.92 -2.46 -11.96
C GLY A 12 -18.37 -3.34 -10.83
N PRO A 13 -19.19 -4.25 -10.30
CA PRO A 13 -18.89 -5.00 -9.09
C PRO A 13 -17.70 -5.97 -9.29
N VAL A 14 -16.84 -6.06 -8.29
CA VAL A 14 -15.77 -7.06 -8.24
C VAL A 14 -16.36 -8.42 -7.93
N LYS A 15 -16.08 -9.42 -8.77
CA LYS A 15 -16.48 -10.81 -8.56
C LYS A 15 -15.51 -11.50 -7.60
N ALA A 16 -15.59 -11.18 -6.32
CA ALA A 16 -14.75 -11.80 -5.31
C ALA A 16 -15.11 -13.28 -5.11
N LYS A 17 -14.10 -14.14 -5.08
CA LYS A 17 -14.26 -15.58 -4.79
C LYS A 17 -14.11 -15.86 -3.29
N GLN A 18 -13.35 -15.03 -2.58
CA GLN A 18 -12.98 -15.20 -1.19
C GLN A 18 -12.98 -13.85 -0.46
N HIS A 19 -13.18 -13.91 0.85
CA HIS A 19 -13.12 -12.75 1.73
C HIS A 19 -12.25 -13.09 2.93
N PHE A 20 -11.33 -12.22 3.27
CA PHE A 20 -10.41 -12.38 4.39
C PHE A 20 -10.60 -11.26 5.42
N PRO A 21 -10.43 -11.56 6.71
CA PRO A 21 -10.43 -10.52 7.73
C PRO A 21 -9.20 -9.61 7.58
N ILE A 22 -9.38 -8.30 7.71
CA ILE A 22 -8.27 -7.35 7.66
C ILE A 22 -7.47 -7.26 8.97
N HIS A 23 -8.05 -7.72 10.08
CA HIS A 23 -7.38 -7.81 11.38
C HIS A 23 -6.86 -9.23 11.57
N ARG A 24 -5.57 -9.39 11.32
CA ARG A 24 -4.86 -10.68 11.46
C ARG A 24 -3.62 -10.48 12.34
N PRO A 25 -3.23 -11.47 13.13
CA PRO A 25 -1.95 -11.41 13.84
C PRO A 25 -0.79 -11.40 12.86
N ALA A 26 0.29 -10.72 13.22
CA ALA A 26 1.53 -10.80 12.45
C ALA A 26 2.09 -12.24 12.49
N PRO A 27 2.84 -12.66 11.45
CA PRO A 27 3.54 -13.95 11.45
C PRO A 27 4.41 -14.11 12.69
N ALA A 28 4.46 -15.31 13.25
CA ALA A 28 5.31 -15.60 14.39
C ALA A 28 6.80 -15.42 14.02
N PHE A 29 7.62 -15.07 14.99
CA PHE A 29 9.07 -14.88 14.76
C PHE A 29 9.73 -16.11 14.12
N THR A 30 9.26 -17.30 14.46
CA THR A 30 9.76 -18.58 13.94
C THR A 30 9.38 -18.85 12.49
N GLU A 31 8.40 -18.13 11.96
CA GLU A 31 7.93 -18.24 10.57
C GLU A 31 8.63 -17.27 9.62
N GLN A 32 9.42 -16.35 10.18
CA GLN A 32 10.13 -15.35 9.38
C GLN A 32 11.43 -15.95 8.83
N SER A 33 11.67 -15.70 7.53
CA SER A 33 12.94 -16.07 6.90
C SER A 33 14.07 -15.22 7.47
N THR A 34 15.23 -15.85 7.69
CA THR A 34 16.49 -15.20 8.08
C THR A 34 17.36 -14.88 6.87
N ASP A 35 16.99 -15.33 5.69
CA ASP A 35 17.75 -15.10 4.47
C ASP A 35 17.63 -13.65 4.01
N THR A 36 18.77 -13.05 3.69
CA THR A 36 18.81 -11.69 3.15
C THR A 36 19.08 -11.75 1.65
N GLU A 37 18.08 -11.37 0.87
CA GLU A 37 18.15 -11.29 -0.59
C GLU A 37 17.93 -9.84 -1.04
N ILE A 38 18.74 -9.37 -1.99
CA ILE A 38 18.62 -8.02 -2.54
C ILE A 38 17.54 -8.02 -3.62
N LEU A 39 16.63 -7.05 -3.55
CA LEU A 39 15.67 -6.75 -4.59
C LEU A 39 16.28 -5.77 -5.59
N THR A 40 16.55 -6.22 -6.80
CA THR A 40 16.99 -5.34 -7.88
C THR A 40 15.81 -4.52 -8.40
N THR A 41 15.85 -3.22 -8.17
CA THR A 41 14.75 -2.30 -8.52
C THR A 41 14.81 -1.80 -9.97
N GLY A 42 15.97 -1.88 -10.62
CA GLY A 42 16.24 -1.29 -11.92
C GLY A 42 16.51 0.21 -11.87
N ILE A 43 16.49 0.81 -10.68
CA ILE A 43 16.80 2.23 -10.46
C ILE A 43 18.24 2.31 -9.96
N LYS A 44 19.14 2.77 -10.81
CA LYS A 44 20.60 2.72 -10.56
C LYS A 44 21.02 3.31 -9.21
N VAL A 45 20.42 4.44 -8.82
CA VAL A 45 20.80 5.13 -7.58
C VAL A 45 20.39 4.29 -6.36
N ILE A 46 19.27 3.61 -6.41
CA ILE A 46 18.82 2.72 -5.34
C ILE A 46 19.71 1.48 -5.31
N ASP A 47 19.83 0.79 -6.43
CA ASP A 47 20.54 -0.49 -6.50
C ASP A 47 22.03 -0.39 -6.15
N LEU A 48 22.65 0.78 -6.38
CA LEU A 48 24.06 1.02 -6.11
C LEU A 48 24.36 1.62 -4.73
N LEU A 49 23.50 2.51 -4.23
CA LEU A 49 23.79 3.29 -3.03
C LEU A 49 22.99 2.82 -1.80
N GLU A 50 21.77 2.34 -2.00
CA GLU A 50 20.88 1.91 -0.92
C GLU A 50 20.00 0.75 -1.40
N PRO A 51 20.59 -0.42 -1.67
CA PRO A 51 19.86 -1.56 -2.22
C PRO A 51 18.75 -2.04 -1.27
N TYR A 52 17.60 -2.35 -1.83
CA TYR A 52 16.46 -2.85 -1.07
C TYR A 52 16.64 -4.34 -0.76
N ALA A 53 16.38 -4.72 0.50
CA ALA A 53 16.26 -6.12 0.86
C ALA A 53 14.82 -6.61 0.65
N LYS A 54 14.67 -7.82 0.11
CA LYS A 54 13.36 -8.51 0.08
C LYS A 54 12.86 -8.70 1.51
N GLY A 55 11.56 -8.43 1.73
CA GLY A 55 10.97 -8.41 3.06
C GLY A 55 11.33 -7.17 3.90
N GLY A 56 12.13 -6.25 3.37
CA GLY A 56 12.49 -5.00 4.04
C GLY A 56 11.35 -3.98 4.07
N LYS A 57 11.46 -3.04 5.00
CA LYS A 57 10.56 -1.88 5.12
C LYS A 57 11.36 -0.63 4.77
N ILE A 58 10.94 0.08 3.73
CA ILE A 58 11.65 1.23 3.17
C ILE A 58 10.78 2.48 3.29
N GLY A 59 11.34 3.56 3.82
CA GLY A 59 10.69 4.85 3.91
C GLY A 59 11.18 5.81 2.83
N LEU A 60 10.27 6.36 2.03
CA LEU A 60 10.55 7.42 1.06
C LEU A 60 10.14 8.76 1.67
N PHE A 61 11.12 9.55 2.09
CA PHE A 61 10.87 10.85 2.70
C PHE A 61 11.08 11.98 1.68
N GLY A 62 10.18 12.95 1.71
CA GLY A 62 10.30 14.14 0.86
C GLY A 62 9.05 15.02 0.95
N GLY A 63 9.22 16.30 0.66
CA GLY A 63 8.14 17.27 0.55
C GLY A 63 7.22 17.01 -0.65
N ALA A 64 6.28 17.93 -0.89
CA ALA A 64 5.44 17.88 -2.07
C ALA A 64 6.26 18.13 -3.35
N GLY A 65 5.95 17.44 -4.45
CA GLY A 65 6.55 17.66 -5.75
C GLY A 65 8.01 17.19 -5.92
N VAL A 66 8.53 16.37 -5.01
CA VAL A 66 9.91 15.86 -5.10
C VAL A 66 10.04 14.52 -5.84
N GLY A 67 8.96 14.04 -6.46
CA GLY A 67 8.99 12.85 -7.32
C GLY A 67 8.74 11.53 -6.60
N LYS A 68 8.19 11.52 -5.37
CA LYS A 68 7.84 10.26 -4.67
C LYS A 68 6.92 9.35 -5.50
N THR A 69 5.86 9.92 -6.06
CA THR A 69 4.89 9.19 -6.90
C THR A 69 5.55 8.61 -8.15
N VAL A 70 6.42 9.39 -8.79
CA VAL A 70 7.18 8.92 -9.97
C VAL A 70 8.07 7.74 -9.62
N LEU A 71 8.74 7.79 -8.47
CA LEU A 71 9.57 6.69 -7.98
C LEU A 71 8.74 5.43 -7.69
N ILE A 72 7.58 5.59 -7.05
CA ILE A 72 6.65 4.48 -6.78
C ILE A 72 6.18 3.85 -8.09
N MET A 73 5.78 4.66 -9.06
CA MET A 73 5.35 4.16 -10.38
C MET A 73 6.45 3.40 -11.11
N GLU A 74 7.67 3.91 -11.07
CA GLU A 74 8.82 3.23 -11.68
C GLU A 74 9.12 1.90 -11.00
N LEU A 75 9.06 1.84 -9.67
CA LEU A 75 9.20 0.59 -8.92
C LEU A 75 8.12 -0.43 -9.30
N ILE A 76 6.85 -0.02 -9.35
CA ILE A 76 5.74 -0.89 -9.74
C ILE A 76 5.94 -1.41 -11.17
N ASN A 77 6.30 -0.53 -12.10
CA ASN A 77 6.52 -0.89 -13.50
C ASN A 77 7.69 -1.89 -13.65
N ASN A 78 8.79 -1.65 -12.95
CA ASN A 78 9.97 -2.51 -13.03
C ASN A 78 9.73 -3.89 -12.41
N ILE A 79 9.02 -3.94 -11.28
CA ILE A 79 8.66 -5.23 -10.66
C ILE A 79 7.68 -6.01 -11.53
N ALA A 80 6.67 -5.36 -12.09
CA ALA A 80 5.72 -6.01 -12.97
C ALA A 80 6.38 -6.59 -14.23
N LYS A 81 7.35 -5.88 -14.82
CA LYS A 81 8.04 -6.28 -16.05
C LYS A 81 9.25 -7.20 -15.80
N GLY A 82 10.05 -6.91 -14.79
CA GLY A 82 11.31 -7.58 -14.55
C GLY A 82 11.19 -8.86 -13.71
N HIS A 83 10.38 -8.84 -12.68
CA HIS A 83 10.26 -9.95 -11.73
C HIS A 83 8.93 -10.72 -11.85
N GLY A 84 7.98 -10.22 -12.62
CA GLY A 84 6.67 -10.84 -12.75
C GLY A 84 5.81 -10.74 -11.48
N GLY A 85 6.28 -10.04 -10.44
CA GLY A 85 5.61 -9.88 -9.16
C GLY A 85 4.39 -8.96 -9.21
N TYR A 86 3.63 -8.96 -8.11
CA TYR A 86 2.46 -8.11 -7.93
C TYR A 86 2.82 -6.85 -7.12
N SER A 87 2.01 -5.83 -7.29
CA SER A 87 2.09 -4.60 -6.49
C SER A 87 0.74 -4.25 -5.92
N VAL A 88 0.72 -3.83 -4.67
CA VAL A 88 -0.47 -3.32 -4.01
C VAL A 88 -0.18 -1.91 -3.50
N PHE A 89 -0.99 -0.96 -3.88
CA PHE A 89 -0.88 0.44 -3.47
C PHE A 89 -2.07 0.82 -2.61
N ALA A 90 -1.81 1.24 -1.39
CA ALA A 90 -2.79 1.77 -0.46
C ALA A 90 -2.67 3.29 -0.36
N GLY A 91 -3.62 4.01 -0.95
CA GLY A 91 -3.74 5.47 -0.83
C GLY A 91 -4.46 5.84 0.46
N VAL A 92 -3.75 6.43 1.40
CA VAL A 92 -4.25 6.72 2.75
C VAL A 92 -4.31 8.22 2.98
N GLY A 93 -5.52 8.78 3.00
CA GLY A 93 -5.77 10.17 3.40
C GLY A 93 -5.16 11.24 2.50
N GLU A 94 -4.71 10.88 1.31
CA GLU A 94 -4.21 11.82 0.32
C GLU A 94 -5.35 12.45 -0.47
N ARG A 95 -5.04 13.39 -1.35
CA ARG A 95 -6.03 14.07 -2.17
C ARG A 95 -6.61 13.10 -3.20
N THR A 96 -7.94 13.08 -3.34
CA THR A 96 -8.64 12.24 -4.31
C THR A 96 -8.13 12.46 -5.73
N ARG A 97 -7.77 13.70 -6.09
CA ARG A 97 -7.18 14.02 -7.39
C ARG A 97 -5.87 13.27 -7.63
N GLU A 98 -4.96 13.25 -6.66
CA GLU A 98 -3.67 12.57 -6.78
C GLU A 98 -3.84 11.06 -6.99
N GLY A 99 -4.81 10.45 -6.31
CA GLY A 99 -5.16 9.04 -6.52
C GLY A 99 -5.73 8.79 -7.93
N ASN A 100 -6.54 9.70 -8.45
CA ASN A 100 -7.07 9.60 -9.80
C ASN A 100 -5.99 9.81 -10.87
N ASP A 101 -5.10 10.77 -10.66
CA ASP A 101 -3.96 11.03 -11.55
C ASP A 101 -3.07 9.78 -11.62
N LEU A 102 -2.73 9.17 -10.46
CA LEU A 102 -1.96 7.93 -10.38
C LEU A 102 -2.63 6.78 -11.16
N TYR A 103 -3.94 6.61 -11.02
CA TYR A 103 -4.69 5.58 -11.75
C TYR A 103 -4.57 5.76 -13.28
N HIS A 104 -4.72 6.97 -13.78
CA HIS A 104 -4.59 7.26 -15.21
C HIS A 104 -3.15 7.08 -15.71
N GLU A 105 -2.16 7.54 -14.96
CA GLU A 105 -0.75 7.35 -15.30
C GLU A 105 -0.36 5.86 -15.36
N MET A 106 -0.90 5.03 -14.48
CA MET A 106 -0.70 3.57 -14.53
C MET A 106 -1.34 2.91 -15.75
N ILE A 107 -2.46 3.43 -16.22
CA ILE A 107 -3.09 2.96 -17.45
C ILE A 107 -2.23 3.38 -18.66
N GLU A 108 -1.82 4.64 -18.74
CA GLU A 108 -0.99 5.16 -19.82
C GLU A 108 0.38 4.47 -19.92
N SER A 109 0.97 4.12 -18.78
CA SER A 109 2.24 3.37 -18.72
C SER A 109 2.09 1.87 -19.01
N GLY A 110 0.86 1.38 -19.14
CA GLY A 110 0.56 -0.04 -19.42
C GLY A 110 0.77 -0.97 -18.21
N VAL A 111 0.86 -0.43 -17.00
CA VAL A 111 0.89 -1.20 -15.75
C VAL A 111 -0.49 -1.76 -15.44
N ILE A 112 -1.54 -0.98 -15.74
CA ILE A 112 -2.93 -1.40 -15.66
C ILE A 112 -3.45 -1.62 -17.08
N ASP A 113 -3.88 -2.84 -17.37
CA ASP A 113 -4.52 -3.24 -18.60
C ASP A 113 -6.04 -3.32 -18.37
N LEU A 114 -6.79 -2.41 -18.99
CA LEU A 114 -8.25 -2.32 -18.79
C LEU A 114 -9.04 -3.32 -19.62
N GLU A 115 -8.47 -3.85 -20.69
CA GLU A 115 -9.14 -4.73 -21.66
C GLU A 115 -8.75 -6.19 -21.50
N GLY A 116 -7.59 -6.45 -20.89
CA GLY A 116 -7.04 -7.78 -20.68
C GLY A 116 -6.92 -8.18 -19.21
N ASP A 117 -6.14 -9.22 -18.97
CA ASP A 117 -5.84 -9.82 -17.67
C ASP A 117 -4.37 -9.64 -17.24
N LYS A 118 -3.65 -8.70 -17.88
CA LYS A 118 -2.22 -8.49 -17.66
C LYS A 118 -1.90 -7.58 -16.49
N SER A 119 -2.91 -6.95 -15.89
CA SER A 119 -2.71 -6.08 -14.72
C SER A 119 -2.14 -6.85 -13.54
N LYS A 120 -1.04 -6.35 -12.97
CA LYS A 120 -0.38 -6.93 -11.78
C LYS A 120 -0.39 -5.96 -10.59
N THR A 121 -1.30 -5.01 -10.61
CA THR A 121 -1.38 -3.97 -9.59
C THR A 121 -2.78 -3.84 -9.05
N VAL A 122 -2.88 -3.74 -7.74
CA VAL A 122 -4.13 -3.44 -7.02
C VAL A 122 -4.01 -2.08 -6.37
N LEU A 123 -5.04 -1.25 -6.57
CA LEU A 123 -5.16 0.07 -5.95
C LEU A 123 -6.28 0.04 -4.90
N VAL A 124 -5.94 0.39 -3.67
CA VAL A 124 -6.89 0.45 -2.55
C VAL A 124 -6.90 1.89 -2.02
N TYR A 125 -8.04 2.56 -2.12
CA TYR A 125 -8.14 3.97 -1.78
C TYR A 125 -9.02 4.23 -0.55
N GLY A 126 -8.46 4.97 0.40
CA GLY A 126 -9.15 5.60 1.51
C GLY A 126 -8.66 7.04 1.65
N GLN A 127 -9.01 7.88 0.69
CA GLN A 127 -8.51 9.24 0.56
C GLN A 127 -9.14 10.20 1.59
N MET A 128 -8.79 11.48 1.55
CA MET A 128 -9.20 12.46 2.56
C MET A 128 -10.72 12.72 2.62
N ASN A 129 -11.47 12.31 1.60
CA ASN A 129 -12.94 12.36 1.59
C ASN A 129 -13.59 11.28 2.47
N GLU A 130 -12.81 10.25 2.85
CA GLU A 130 -13.30 9.15 3.69
C GLU A 130 -13.25 9.50 5.18
N PRO A 131 -14.15 8.94 6.01
CA PRO A 131 -14.12 9.13 7.45
C PRO A 131 -12.84 8.55 8.08
N PRO A 132 -12.45 9.01 9.29
CA PRO A 132 -11.23 8.56 9.96
C PRO A 132 -11.13 7.04 10.12
N GLY A 133 -12.25 6.37 10.41
CA GLY A 133 -12.29 4.92 10.57
C GLY A 133 -11.93 4.18 9.29
N ALA A 134 -12.34 4.66 8.12
CA ALA A 134 -11.98 4.10 6.82
C ALA A 134 -10.50 4.36 6.52
N ARG A 135 -10.04 5.60 6.70
CA ARG A 135 -8.62 5.96 6.48
C ARG A 135 -7.66 5.17 7.37
N ALA A 136 -8.05 4.88 8.61
CA ALA A 136 -7.27 4.07 9.54
C ALA A 136 -7.23 2.57 9.18
N ARG A 137 -8.01 2.11 8.22
CA ARG A 137 -8.10 0.68 7.87
C ARG A 137 -7.76 0.35 6.42
N VAL A 138 -7.70 1.34 5.55
CA VAL A 138 -7.42 1.11 4.13
C VAL A 138 -6.06 0.44 3.89
N ALA A 139 -5.04 0.80 4.69
CA ALA A 139 -3.74 0.13 4.62
C ALA A 139 -3.84 -1.35 4.99
N LEU A 140 -4.67 -1.72 5.97
CA LEU A 140 -4.92 -3.12 6.34
C LEU A 140 -5.64 -3.88 5.22
N SER A 141 -6.58 -3.22 4.54
CA SER A 141 -7.26 -3.81 3.37
C SER A 141 -6.28 -4.08 2.23
N GLY A 142 -5.35 -3.15 1.98
CA GLY A 142 -4.28 -3.35 1.01
C GLY A 142 -3.31 -4.45 1.42
N LEU A 143 -2.91 -4.47 2.70
CA LEU A 143 -2.02 -5.50 3.24
C LEU A 143 -2.63 -6.90 3.11
N THR A 144 -3.92 -7.05 3.40
CA THR A 144 -4.61 -8.34 3.27
C THR A 144 -4.57 -8.87 1.84
N GLN A 145 -4.65 -8.00 0.84
CA GLN A 145 -4.50 -8.41 -0.56
C GLN A 145 -3.06 -8.74 -0.92
N ALA A 146 -2.09 -7.98 -0.39
CA ALA A 146 -0.67 -8.30 -0.57
C ALA A 146 -0.33 -9.67 0.04
N GLU A 147 -0.86 -9.98 1.23
CA GLU A 147 -0.70 -11.28 1.88
C GLU A 147 -1.34 -12.41 1.06
N TYR A 148 -2.49 -12.18 0.44
CA TYR A 148 -3.11 -13.17 -0.45
C TYR A 148 -2.16 -13.52 -1.61
N PHE A 149 -1.61 -12.55 -2.31
CA PHE A 149 -0.68 -12.79 -3.41
C PHE A 149 0.60 -13.49 -2.96
N ARG A 150 1.10 -13.17 -1.76
CA ARG A 150 2.27 -13.83 -1.19
C ARG A 150 1.98 -15.28 -0.81
N ASP A 151 0.87 -15.53 -0.10
CA ASP A 151 0.62 -16.81 0.57
C ASP A 151 -0.08 -17.82 -0.37
N GLU A 152 -1.03 -17.36 -1.18
CA GLU A 152 -1.83 -18.24 -2.07
C GLU A 152 -1.27 -18.30 -3.49
N GLU A 153 -0.77 -17.19 -4.01
CA GLU A 153 -0.23 -17.12 -5.37
C GLU A 153 1.29 -17.32 -5.40
N HIS A 154 1.94 -17.37 -4.22
CA HIS A 154 3.40 -17.52 -4.06
C HIS A 154 4.21 -16.54 -4.88
N GLN A 155 3.77 -15.27 -4.91
CA GLN A 155 4.40 -14.20 -5.67
C GLN A 155 5.14 -13.22 -4.76
N ASP A 156 6.22 -12.65 -5.28
CA ASP A 156 6.83 -11.47 -4.66
C ASP A 156 5.88 -10.29 -4.79
N VAL A 157 5.66 -9.56 -3.70
CA VAL A 157 4.70 -8.45 -3.66
C VAL A 157 5.38 -7.19 -3.14
N LEU A 158 5.27 -6.10 -3.90
CA LEU A 158 5.55 -4.75 -3.40
C LEU A 158 4.27 -4.14 -2.81
N PHE A 159 4.35 -3.77 -1.54
CA PHE A 159 3.26 -3.10 -0.86
C PHE A 159 3.63 -1.64 -0.55
N PHE A 160 2.84 -0.71 -1.05
CA PHE A 160 3.01 0.73 -0.85
C PHE A 160 1.91 1.30 0.02
N VAL A 161 2.28 2.18 0.95
CA VAL A 161 1.35 2.97 1.74
C VAL A 161 1.67 4.45 1.53
N ASP A 162 0.84 5.17 0.85
CA ASP A 162 0.99 6.61 0.63
C ASP A 162 -0.21 7.38 1.23
N ASN A 163 -0.06 7.99 2.42
CA ASN A 163 1.23 7.94 3.13
C ASN A 163 1.00 7.46 4.58
N ILE A 164 2.06 6.93 5.17
CA ILE A 164 2.02 6.35 6.53
C ILE A 164 1.70 7.42 7.60
N PHE A 165 2.05 8.69 7.39
CA PHE A 165 1.71 9.77 8.31
C PHE A 165 0.18 9.97 8.40
N ARG A 166 -0.52 9.91 7.28
CA ARG A 166 -1.98 10.02 7.23
C ARG A 166 -2.68 8.83 7.89
N PHE A 167 -2.09 7.65 7.77
CA PHE A 167 -2.54 6.47 8.53
C PHE A 167 -2.46 6.72 10.04
N THR A 168 -1.32 7.17 10.54
CA THR A 168 -1.12 7.54 11.95
C THR A 168 -2.08 8.65 12.39
N GLN A 169 -2.27 9.68 11.57
CA GLN A 169 -3.19 10.77 11.84
C GLN A 169 -4.64 10.27 11.98
N ALA A 170 -5.08 9.39 11.08
CA ALA A 170 -6.42 8.79 11.16
C ALA A 170 -6.61 7.97 12.46
N GLY A 171 -5.57 7.24 12.88
CA GLY A 171 -5.56 6.55 14.18
C GLY A 171 -5.71 7.50 15.36
N SER A 172 -5.04 8.65 15.32
CA SER A 172 -5.18 9.71 16.36
C SER A 172 -6.58 10.30 16.38
N GLU A 173 -7.18 10.57 15.23
CA GLU A 173 -8.56 11.05 15.11
C GLU A 173 -9.57 10.06 15.69
N VAL A 174 -9.44 8.77 15.37
CA VAL A 174 -10.30 7.70 15.94
C VAL A 174 -10.13 7.61 17.46
N SER A 175 -8.89 7.68 17.95
CA SER A 175 -8.59 7.64 19.37
C SER A 175 -9.22 8.82 20.13
N ALA A 176 -9.17 10.01 19.55
CA ALA A 176 -9.80 11.21 20.11
C ALA A 176 -11.33 11.08 20.16
N LEU A 177 -11.95 10.54 19.10
CA LEU A 177 -13.40 10.28 19.07
C LEU A 177 -13.84 9.27 20.14
N LEU A 178 -12.95 8.34 20.50
CA LEU A 178 -13.19 7.38 21.60
C LEU A 178 -12.88 7.96 23.00
N GLY A 179 -12.52 9.25 23.10
CA GLY A 179 -12.24 9.93 24.37
C GLY A 179 -10.93 9.49 25.04
N ARG A 180 -10.02 8.88 24.31
CA ARG A 180 -8.71 8.47 24.85
C ARG A 180 -7.80 9.68 25.03
N ILE A 181 -7.08 9.70 26.15
CA ILE A 181 -6.12 10.79 26.46
C ILE A 181 -4.90 10.60 25.55
N PRO A 182 -4.49 11.64 24.80
CA PRO A 182 -3.28 11.55 23.96
C PRO A 182 -2.01 11.31 24.79
N SER A 183 -0.99 10.75 24.17
CA SER A 183 0.35 10.66 24.74
C SER A 183 0.97 12.06 24.91
N ALA A 184 2.09 12.16 25.62
CA ALA A 184 2.79 13.43 25.86
C ALA A 184 3.18 14.18 24.58
N VAL A 185 3.32 13.49 23.46
CA VAL A 185 3.65 14.06 22.14
C VAL A 185 2.42 14.30 21.26
N GLY A 186 1.20 14.08 21.76
CA GLY A 186 -0.06 14.39 21.08
C GLY A 186 -0.60 13.27 20.17
N TYR A 187 0.07 12.13 20.08
CA TYR A 187 -0.43 10.97 19.34
C TYR A 187 -1.29 10.06 20.22
N GLN A 188 -1.98 9.09 19.57
CA GLN A 188 -2.75 8.08 20.28
C GLN A 188 -1.86 7.23 21.19
N PRO A 189 -2.37 6.77 22.36
CA PRO A 189 -1.59 5.94 23.28
C PRO A 189 -1.25 4.57 22.72
N THR A 190 -1.95 4.13 21.67
CA THR A 190 -1.77 2.83 20.98
C THR A 190 -0.77 2.87 19.83
N LEU A 191 -0.11 4.02 19.58
CA LEU A 191 0.80 4.19 18.43
C LEU A 191 1.87 3.11 18.31
N GLY A 192 2.36 2.59 19.42
CA GLY A 192 3.39 1.55 19.42
C GLY A 192 2.86 0.14 19.08
N THR A 193 1.54 -0.03 19.04
CA THR A 193 0.87 -1.30 18.74
C THR A 193 0.05 -1.25 17.45
N ASP A 194 -0.15 -0.05 16.90
CA ASP A 194 -0.81 0.17 15.62
C ASP A 194 0.23 0.06 14.49
#